data_77b649455f776fae9e7db16791d617af
#
_entry.id   77b649455f776fae9e7db16791d617af
#
_cell.length_a   1.000
_cell.length_b   1.000
_cell.length_c   1.000
_cell.angle_alpha   90.00
_cell.angle_beta   90.00
_cell.angle_gamma   90.00
#
_symmetry.space_group_name_H-M   'P 1'
#
loop_
_entity.id
_entity.type
_entity.pdbx_description
1 polymer ?
#
loop_
_entity_poly.entity_id
_entity_poly.type
_entity_poly.pdbx_seq_one_letter_code
_entity_poly.pdbx_strand_id
1 'polypeptide(L)'
;MHPSVAATHALVSAIHPADALETTHRADTLHWLTTTDDVYRRVKPATPPRHLVSYVVPVDPADGGILLVDHVNAGLWLPPGGHVDPGEHPATTAAREAAEELGLTVTATQPLFLTVTRTVRHDAGHTDVSLWFPVPVARSQPISPPAHGEFRSIRWWTGAELQAADPALFDPHLHRFTRKLADGS
;
A
#
# COMPACT_ATOMS: atom_id res chain seq x y z
N MET A 1 21.71 -10.79 4.69
CA MET A 1 20.62 -9.91 4.17
C MET A 1 20.95 -9.58 2.73
N HIS A 2 20.07 -9.96 1.80
CA HIS A 2 20.20 -9.65 0.39
C HIS A 2 20.10 -8.11 0.16
N PRO A 3 20.78 -7.51 -0.84
CA PRO A 3 20.76 -6.06 -1.06
C PRO A 3 19.36 -5.44 -1.18
N SER A 4 18.40 -6.11 -1.85
CA SER A 4 17.02 -5.64 -1.96
C SER A 4 16.27 -5.66 -0.63
N VAL A 5 16.54 -6.64 0.24
CA VAL A 5 16.00 -6.70 1.61
C VAL A 5 16.62 -5.61 2.48
N ALA A 6 17.90 -5.32 2.30
CA ALA A 6 18.57 -4.22 2.99
C ALA A 6 17.99 -2.85 2.58
N ALA A 7 17.67 -2.66 1.30
CA ALA A 7 16.98 -1.46 0.83
C ALA A 7 15.57 -1.31 1.47
N THR A 8 14.80 -2.41 1.53
CA THR A 8 13.49 -2.41 2.22
C THR A 8 13.64 -2.11 3.71
N HIS A 9 14.65 -2.69 4.37
CA HIS A 9 14.94 -2.41 5.78
C HIS A 9 15.26 -0.92 6.00
N ALA A 10 16.01 -0.27 5.10
CA ALA A 10 16.29 1.15 5.17
C ALA A 10 15.02 2.00 5.03
N LEU A 11 14.13 1.67 4.07
CA LEU A 11 12.83 2.33 3.93
C LEU A 11 11.99 2.23 5.20
N VAL A 12 11.87 1.03 5.77
CA VAL A 12 11.09 0.80 7.00
C VAL A 12 11.72 1.53 8.19
N SER A 13 13.06 1.58 8.27
CA SER A 13 13.78 2.30 9.34
C SER A 13 13.52 3.81 9.29
N ALA A 14 13.29 4.38 8.12
CA ALA A 14 13.02 5.81 7.94
C ALA A 14 11.56 6.21 8.26
N ILE A 15 10.64 5.25 8.41
CA ILE A 15 9.26 5.57 8.79
C ILE A 15 9.21 6.06 10.23
N HIS A 16 8.57 7.19 10.46
CA HIS A 16 8.23 7.70 11.78
C HIS A 16 6.81 7.26 12.14
N PRO A 17 6.63 6.31 13.08
CA PRO A 17 5.31 5.83 13.44
C PRO A 17 4.40 6.92 14.01
N ALA A 18 3.14 6.96 13.58
CA ALA A 18 2.14 7.91 14.07
C ALA A 18 1.37 7.42 15.30
N ASP A 19 1.39 6.10 15.56
CA ASP A 19 0.68 5.49 16.69
C ASP A 19 1.38 4.21 17.20
N ALA A 20 0.88 3.69 18.32
CA ALA A 20 1.45 2.51 18.96
C ALA A 20 1.38 1.25 18.10
N LEU A 21 0.34 1.10 17.27
CA LEU A 21 0.21 -0.06 16.38
C LEU A 21 1.23 0.01 15.23
N GLU A 22 1.44 1.18 14.63
CA GLU A 22 2.48 1.35 13.60
C GLU A 22 3.89 1.16 14.21
N THR A 23 4.11 1.60 15.45
CA THR A 23 5.35 1.32 16.18
C THR A 23 5.61 -0.19 16.28
N THR A 24 4.57 -0.94 16.64
CA THR A 24 4.63 -2.41 16.71
C THR A 24 4.89 -3.03 15.34
N HIS A 25 4.14 -2.62 14.31
CA HIS A 25 4.31 -3.12 12.94
C HIS A 25 5.72 -2.84 12.42
N ARG A 26 6.26 -1.65 12.69
CA ARG A 26 7.61 -1.28 12.26
C ARG A 26 8.67 -2.15 12.96
N ALA A 27 8.59 -2.31 14.28
CA ALA A 27 9.54 -3.10 15.04
C ALA A 27 9.52 -4.58 14.59
N ASP A 28 8.32 -5.15 14.43
CA ASP A 28 8.12 -6.52 13.95
C ASP A 28 8.65 -6.72 12.52
N THR A 29 8.42 -5.75 11.63
CA THR A 29 8.91 -5.80 10.24
C THR A 29 10.44 -5.70 10.19
N LEU A 30 11.05 -4.78 10.93
CA LEU A 30 12.51 -4.66 11.00
C LEU A 30 13.14 -5.96 11.51
N HIS A 31 12.59 -6.56 12.57
CA HIS A 31 13.05 -7.85 13.07
C HIS A 31 12.91 -8.94 11.99
N TRP A 32 11.73 -9.05 11.36
CA TRP A 32 11.50 -10.05 10.31
C TRP A 32 12.51 -9.93 9.16
N LEU A 33 12.78 -8.73 8.67
CA LEU A 33 13.75 -8.47 7.58
C LEU A 33 15.19 -8.86 7.95
N THR A 34 15.52 -8.95 9.25
CA THR A 34 16.85 -9.46 9.68
C THR A 34 16.92 -10.98 9.78
N THR A 35 15.79 -11.67 9.82
CA THR A 35 15.72 -13.12 10.05
C THR A 35 15.60 -13.94 8.75
N THR A 36 15.21 -13.32 7.63
CA THR A 36 15.01 -14.02 6.35
C THR A 36 15.21 -13.08 5.16
N ASP A 37 15.67 -13.65 4.04
CA ASP A 37 15.65 -13.01 2.72
C ASP A 37 14.43 -13.46 1.88
N ASP A 38 13.62 -14.42 2.37
CA ASP A 38 12.39 -14.92 1.71
C ASP A 38 11.19 -14.03 2.04
N VAL A 39 11.19 -12.82 1.47
CA VAL A 39 10.21 -11.75 1.74
C VAL A 39 9.29 -11.44 0.56
N TYR A 40 9.48 -12.12 -0.57
CA TYR A 40 8.73 -11.90 -1.80
C TYR A 40 7.77 -13.06 -2.06
N ARG A 41 6.55 -12.77 -2.51
CA ARG A 41 5.60 -13.81 -2.89
C ARG A 41 6.06 -14.54 -4.15
N ARG A 42 6.38 -15.82 -4.04
CA ARG A 42 6.83 -16.67 -5.16
C ARG A 42 5.70 -17.50 -5.77
N VAL A 43 4.75 -17.92 -4.94
CA VAL A 43 3.60 -18.73 -5.37
C VAL A 43 2.33 -18.22 -4.70
N LYS A 44 1.31 -17.97 -5.50
CA LYS A 44 -0.02 -17.56 -5.01
C LYS A 44 -0.68 -18.70 -4.23
N PRO A 45 -1.50 -18.43 -3.21
CA PRO A 45 -1.68 -17.10 -2.61
C PRO A 45 -0.63 -16.77 -1.54
N ALA A 46 0.02 -17.76 -0.91
CA ALA A 46 0.63 -17.63 0.41
C ALA A 46 2.03 -18.24 0.55
N THR A 47 2.84 -18.24 -0.50
CA THR A 47 4.22 -18.76 -0.40
C THR A 47 5.25 -17.68 -0.75
N PRO A 48 6.04 -17.23 0.23
CA PRO A 48 5.97 -17.52 1.67
C PRO A 48 4.69 -16.95 2.32
N PRO A 49 4.31 -17.41 3.52
CA PRO A 49 3.08 -16.99 4.18
C PRO A 49 3.11 -15.54 4.72
N ARG A 50 4.24 -14.87 4.62
CA ARG A 50 4.45 -13.46 4.92
C ARG A 50 5.30 -12.85 3.82
N HIS A 51 4.84 -11.77 3.20
CA HIS A 51 5.56 -11.16 2.09
C HIS A 51 5.25 -9.66 1.96
N LEU A 52 6.08 -8.99 1.14
CA LEU A 52 6.02 -7.55 0.93
C LEU A 52 4.94 -7.17 -0.09
N VAL A 53 4.24 -6.09 0.22
CA VAL A 53 3.28 -5.40 -0.65
C VAL A 53 3.63 -3.92 -0.71
N SER A 54 3.42 -3.29 -1.85
CA SER A 54 3.53 -1.84 -2.02
C SER A 54 2.20 -1.27 -2.47
N TYR A 55 1.64 -0.36 -1.68
CA TYR A 55 0.52 0.47 -2.07
C TYR A 55 1.00 1.82 -2.60
N VAL A 56 0.52 2.22 -3.75
CA VAL A 56 0.61 3.59 -4.24
C VAL A 56 -0.68 4.32 -3.87
N VAL A 57 -0.56 5.47 -3.21
CA VAL A 57 -1.71 6.28 -2.80
C VAL A 57 -1.67 7.60 -3.55
N PRO A 58 -2.39 7.73 -4.69
CA PRO A 58 -2.51 9.02 -5.35
C PRO A 58 -3.24 10.00 -4.44
N VAL A 59 -2.63 11.17 -4.21
CA VAL A 59 -3.14 12.24 -3.35
C VAL A 59 -3.30 13.49 -4.19
N ASP A 60 -4.51 14.05 -4.22
CA ASP A 60 -4.74 15.33 -4.90
C ASP A 60 -4.13 16.48 -4.07
N PRO A 61 -3.14 17.21 -4.61
CA PRO A 61 -2.51 18.30 -3.88
C PRO A 61 -3.46 19.49 -3.61
N ALA A 62 -4.62 19.54 -4.26
CA ALA A 62 -5.58 20.65 -4.08
C ALA A 62 -6.40 20.51 -2.79
N ASP A 63 -6.75 19.28 -2.38
CA ASP A 63 -7.63 19.07 -1.22
C ASP A 63 -7.24 17.88 -0.33
N GLY A 64 -6.11 17.21 -0.63
CA GLY A 64 -5.66 16.03 0.09
C GLY A 64 -6.53 14.79 -0.13
N GLY A 65 -7.45 14.81 -1.09
CA GLY A 65 -8.27 13.67 -1.47
C GLY A 65 -7.42 12.54 -2.02
N ILE A 66 -7.81 11.30 -1.75
CA ILE A 66 -7.08 10.10 -2.17
C ILE A 66 -7.87 9.27 -3.17
N LEU A 67 -7.17 8.60 -4.07
CA LEU A 67 -7.77 7.68 -5.02
C LEU A 67 -7.69 6.25 -4.49
N LEU A 68 -8.85 5.58 -4.48
CA LEU A 68 -8.97 4.18 -4.07
C LEU A 68 -9.64 3.36 -5.18
N VAL A 69 -9.43 2.05 -5.12
CA VAL A 69 -10.02 1.04 -6.00
C VAL A 69 -10.95 0.11 -5.22
N ASP A 70 -12.13 -0.18 -5.77
CA ASP A 70 -13.04 -1.21 -5.24
C ASP A 70 -12.55 -2.58 -5.69
N HIS A 71 -11.76 -3.23 -4.86
CA HIS A 71 -11.06 -4.47 -5.18
C HIS A 71 -12.00 -5.68 -5.12
N VAL A 72 -12.13 -6.43 -6.22
CA VAL A 72 -13.08 -7.55 -6.36
C VAL A 72 -12.86 -8.62 -5.30
N ASN A 73 -11.63 -9.11 -5.17
CA ASN A 73 -11.31 -10.24 -4.28
C ASN A 73 -11.34 -9.85 -2.81
N ALA A 74 -10.87 -8.65 -2.47
CA ALA A 74 -10.92 -8.15 -1.10
C ALA A 74 -12.33 -7.70 -0.70
N GLY A 75 -13.15 -7.21 -1.67
CA GLY A 75 -14.46 -6.63 -1.41
C GLY A 75 -14.37 -5.36 -0.55
N LEU A 76 -13.29 -4.62 -0.69
CA LEU A 76 -12.95 -3.41 0.06
C LEU A 76 -12.43 -2.35 -0.90
N TRP A 77 -12.56 -1.09 -0.50
CA TRP A 77 -11.83 0.02 -1.09
C TRP A 77 -10.41 0.02 -0.54
N LEU A 78 -9.44 -0.18 -1.42
CA LEU A 78 -8.02 -0.25 -1.11
C LEU A 78 -7.25 0.81 -1.92
N PRO A 79 -6.05 1.22 -1.47
CA PRO A 79 -5.11 1.84 -2.37
C PRO A 79 -4.74 0.88 -3.51
N PRO A 80 -4.50 1.37 -4.73
CA PRO A 80 -3.88 0.57 -5.78
C PRO A 80 -2.54 0.02 -5.33
N GLY A 81 -2.14 -1.15 -5.84
CA GLY A 81 -0.87 -1.73 -5.48
C GLY A 81 -0.84 -3.24 -5.56
N GLY A 82 0.35 -3.79 -5.34
CA GLY A 82 0.57 -5.21 -5.48
C GLY A 82 1.79 -5.73 -4.74
N HIS A 83 2.08 -6.99 -4.98
CA HIS A 83 3.20 -7.68 -4.36
C HIS A 83 4.53 -7.23 -4.96
N VAL A 84 5.51 -7.06 -4.08
CA VAL A 84 6.87 -6.75 -4.50
C VAL A 84 7.49 -7.99 -5.16
N ASP A 85 7.95 -7.84 -6.39
CA ASP A 85 8.60 -8.92 -7.12
C ASP A 85 9.99 -9.26 -6.55
N PRO A 86 10.46 -10.50 -6.71
CA PRO A 86 11.78 -10.90 -6.22
C PRO A 86 12.90 -9.97 -6.69
N GLY A 87 13.55 -9.31 -5.74
CA GLY A 87 14.64 -8.37 -6.01
C GLY A 87 14.21 -6.95 -6.40
N GLU A 88 12.91 -6.70 -6.60
CA GLU A 88 12.40 -5.37 -6.88
C GLU A 88 12.47 -4.48 -5.63
N HIS A 89 12.66 -3.18 -5.85
CA HIS A 89 12.58 -2.19 -4.78
C HIS A 89 11.11 -1.79 -4.54
N PRO A 90 10.62 -1.72 -3.30
CA PRO A 90 9.20 -1.42 -3.02
C PRO A 90 8.66 -0.14 -3.66
N ALA A 91 9.48 0.91 -3.76
CA ALA A 91 9.08 2.14 -4.44
C ALA A 91 8.95 1.94 -5.96
N THR A 92 9.75 1.06 -6.57
CA THR A 92 9.61 0.67 -7.98
C THR A 92 8.32 -0.09 -8.20
N THR A 93 7.99 -1.03 -7.31
CA THR A 93 6.69 -1.72 -7.33
C THR A 93 5.54 -0.72 -7.29
N ALA A 94 5.54 0.24 -6.35
CA ALA A 94 4.48 1.25 -6.27
C ALA A 94 4.34 2.05 -7.58
N ALA A 95 5.44 2.42 -8.24
CA ALA A 95 5.40 3.12 -9.53
C ALA A 95 4.92 2.21 -10.67
N ARG A 96 5.31 0.94 -10.68
CA ARG A 96 4.87 -0.06 -11.65
C ARG A 96 3.37 -0.30 -11.54
N GLU A 97 2.86 -0.53 -10.33
CA GLU A 97 1.42 -0.73 -10.07
C GLU A 97 0.59 0.49 -10.46
N ALA A 98 1.10 1.72 -10.21
CA ALA A 98 0.42 2.93 -10.69
C ALA A 98 0.29 2.96 -12.23
N ALA A 99 1.32 2.51 -12.93
CA ALA A 99 1.28 2.43 -14.39
C ALA A 99 0.36 1.31 -14.89
N GLU A 100 0.43 0.13 -14.30
CA GLU A 100 -0.35 -1.05 -14.69
C GLU A 100 -1.83 -0.89 -14.36
N GLU A 101 -2.15 -0.37 -13.18
CA GLU A 101 -3.52 -0.33 -12.66
C GLU A 101 -4.27 0.98 -12.98
N LEU A 102 -3.54 2.08 -13.11
CA LEU A 102 -4.13 3.41 -13.28
C LEU A 102 -3.72 4.11 -14.59
N GLY A 103 -2.72 3.59 -15.30
CA GLY A 103 -2.11 4.27 -16.44
C GLY A 103 -1.33 5.52 -16.04
N LEU A 104 -0.89 5.61 -14.79
CA LEU A 104 -0.18 6.78 -14.26
C LEU A 104 1.33 6.56 -14.24
N THR A 105 2.08 7.55 -14.71
CA THR A 105 3.53 7.61 -14.51
C THR A 105 3.81 8.46 -13.27
N VAL A 106 4.27 7.84 -12.20
CA VAL A 106 4.56 8.49 -10.92
C VAL A 106 5.96 8.13 -10.44
N THR A 107 6.49 8.93 -9.50
CA THR A 107 7.73 8.63 -8.79
C THR A 107 7.40 8.41 -7.32
N ALA A 108 7.51 7.18 -6.85
CA ALA A 108 7.45 6.85 -5.45
C ALA A 108 8.87 6.81 -4.87
N THR A 109 9.08 7.39 -3.69
CA THR A 109 10.42 7.46 -3.07
C THR A 109 10.43 6.90 -1.67
N GLN A 110 9.65 7.45 -0.76
CA GLN A 110 9.59 7.08 0.65
C GLN A 110 8.16 6.68 1.04
N PRO A 111 8.00 5.57 1.74
CA PRO A 111 6.70 5.22 2.28
C PRO A 111 6.40 6.11 3.49
N LEU A 112 5.19 6.62 3.55
CA LEU A 112 4.71 7.36 4.71
C LEU A 112 4.29 6.42 5.85
N PHE A 113 3.73 5.26 5.51
CA PHE A 113 3.03 4.39 6.45
C PHE A 113 3.35 2.92 6.19
N LEU A 114 3.27 2.11 7.26
CA LEU A 114 3.52 0.68 7.23
C LEU A 114 2.40 -0.06 7.96
N THR A 115 1.94 -1.15 7.36
CA THR A 115 1.00 -2.08 8.00
C THR A 115 1.47 -3.52 7.90
N VAL A 116 1.09 -4.31 8.90
CA VAL A 116 1.21 -5.78 8.90
C VAL A 116 -0.20 -6.33 9.09
N THR A 117 -0.76 -6.90 8.03
CA THR A 117 -2.17 -7.30 7.98
C THR A 117 -2.30 -8.76 7.60
N ARG A 118 -3.02 -9.54 8.40
CA ARG A 118 -3.40 -10.89 8.00
C ARG A 118 -4.57 -10.81 7.03
N THR A 119 -4.39 -11.38 5.86
CA THR A 119 -5.43 -11.38 4.82
C THR A 119 -6.63 -12.22 5.21
N VAL A 120 -7.80 -11.79 4.73
CA VAL A 120 -9.10 -12.42 4.98
C VAL A 120 -9.81 -12.73 3.66
N ARG A 121 -10.92 -13.47 3.72
CA ARG A 121 -11.75 -13.86 2.57
C ARG A 121 -11.01 -14.78 1.58
N HIS A 122 -11.11 -14.54 0.26
CA HIS A 122 -10.59 -15.43 -0.78
C HIS A 122 -9.06 -15.59 -0.74
N ASP A 123 -8.34 -14.57 -0.28
CA ASP A 123 -6.88 -14.59 -0.14
C ASP A 123 -6.43 -14.88 1.31
N ALA A 124 -7.31 -15.44 2.14
CA ALA A 124 -7.01 -15.71 3.54
C ALA A 124 -5.82 -16.66 3.73
N GLY A 125 -5.07 -16.41 4.81
CA GLY A 125 -4.04 -17.33 5.27
C GLY A 125 -2.60 -16.86 5.11
N HIS A 126 -2.37 -15.65 4.59
CA HIS A 126 -1.04 -15.03 4.57
C HIS A 126 -1.02 -13.67 5.28
N THR A 127 0.16 -13.11 5.43
CA THR A 127 0.37 -11.81 6.07
C THR A 127 1.05 -10.88 5.08
N ASP A 128 0.39 -9.78 4.78
CA ASP A 128 0.94 -8.71 3.97
C ASP A 128 1.67 -7.70 4.85
N VAL A 129 2.91 -7.39 4.47
CA VAL A 129 3.69 -6.30 5.02
C VAL A 129 3.66 -5.19 3.99
N SER A 130 2.74 -4.23 4.17
CA SER A 130 2.42 -3.24 3.15
C SER A 130 3.08 -1.90 3.46
N LEU A 131 3.87 -1.40 2.49
CA LEU A 131 4.43 -0.05 2.51
C LEU A 131 3.53 0.87 1.68
N TRP A 132 3.13 2.01 2.24
CA TRP A 132 2.18 2.93 1.63
C TRP A 132 2.92 4.18 1.14
N PHE A 133 2.90 4.39 -0.17
CA PHE A 133 3.59 5.47 -0.85
C PHE A 133 2.61 6.53 -1.33
N PRO A 134 2.44 7.67 -0.62
CA PRO A 134 1.67 8.78 -1.14
C PRO A 134 2.41 9.40 -2.33
N VAL A 135 1.68 9.67 -3.40
CA VAL A 135 2.21 10.32 -4.60
C VAL A 135 1.27 11.45 -5.03
N PRO A 136 1.79 12.65 -5.36
CA PRO A 136 0.94 13.74 -5.79
C PRO A 136 0.41 13.46 -7.20
N VAL A 137 -0.92 13.46 -7.34
CA VAL A 137 -1.61 13.29 -8.62
C VAL A 137 -2.81 14.23 -8.65
N ALA A 138 -2.83 15.15 -9.59
CA ALA A 138 -4.00 16.03 -9.76
C ALA A 138 -5.21 15.22 -10.22
N ARG A 139 -6.38 15.49 -9.66
CA ARG A 139 -7.64 14.81 -9.98
C ARG A 139 -8.05 14.95 -11.45
N SER A 140 -7.56 16.01 -12.10
CA SER A 140 -7.73 16.24 -13.54
C SER A 140 -6.88 15.35 -14.44
N GLN A 141 -5.88 14.66 -13.87
CA GLN A 141 -5.05 13.72 -14.64
C GLN A 141 -5.90 12.51 -15.02
N PRO A 142 -5.94 12.12 -16.31
CA PRO A 142 -6.72 10.97 -16.75
C PRO A 142 -6.23 9.69 -16.08
N ILE A 143 -7.18 8.89 -15.59
CA ILE A 143 -6.94 7.54 -15.10
C ILE A 143 -7.39 6.56 -16.18
N SER A 144 -6.54 5.64 -16.56
CA SER A 144 -6.77 4.66 -17.62
C SER A 144 -6.53 3.24 -17.12
N PRO A 145 -7.46 2.67 -16.33
CA PRO A 145 -7.32 1.31 -15.84
C PRO A 145 -7.42 0.31 -17.01
N PRO A 146 -6.79 -0.87 -16.89
CA PRO A 146 -6.93 -1.92 -17.89
C PRO A 146 -8.38 -2.39 -17.99
N ALA A 147 -8.81 -2.80 -19.21
CA ALA A 147 -10.19 -3.21 -19.49
C ALA A 147 -10.65 -4.44 -18.68
N HIS A 148 -9.72 -5.26 -18.21
CA HIS A 148 -9.95 -6.44 -17.38
C HIS A 148 -9.04 -6.37 -16.16
N GLY A 149 -9.52 -5.69 -15.12
CA GLY A 149 -8.78 -5.50 -13.87
C GLY A 149 -9.41 -6.22 -12.68
N GLU A 150 -8.69 -6.20 -11.58
CA GLU A 150 -9.14 -6.73 -10.29
C GLU A 150 -10.11 -5.77 -9.56
N PHE A 151 -10.57 -4.69 -10.25
CA PHE A 151 -11.39 -3.62 -9.67
C PHE A 151 -12.77 -3.54 -10.30
N ARG A 152 -13.80 -3.27 -9.48
CA ARG A 152 -15.15 -2.91 -9.96
C ARG A 152 -15.24 -1.45 -10.36
N SER A 153 -14.54 -0.58 -9.62
CA SER A 153 -14.53 0.86 -9.84
C SER A 153 -13.33 1.54 -9.21
N ILE A 154 -13.06 2.76 -9.63
CA ILE A 154 -12.00 3.64 -9.11
C ILE A 154 -12.65 4.96 -8.73
N ARG A 155 -12.30 5.51 -7.57
CA ARG A 155 -12.89 6.75 -7.08
C ARG A 155 -11.91 7.57 -6.26
N TRP A 156 -11.99 8.87 -6.44
CA TRP A 156 -11.42 9.84 -5.52
C TRP A 156 -12.33 10.01 -4.29
N TRP A 157 -11.71 10.02 -3.12
CA TRP A 157 -12.36 10.20 -1.84
C TRP A 157 -11.77 11.42 -1.14
N THR A 158 -12.62 12.36 -0.75
CA THR A 158 -12.23 13.45 0.15
C THR A 158 -12.15 12.98 1.59
N GLY A 159 -11.41 13.70 2.45
CA GLY A 159 -11.36 13.37 3.89
C GLY A 159 -12.75 13.37 4.55
N ALA A 160 -13.64 14.28 4.15
CA ALA A 160 -15.01 14.34 4.66
C ALA A 160 -15.85 13.12 4.25
N GLU A 161 -15.74 12.68 2.99
CA GLU A 161 -16.44 11.47 2.51
C GLU A 161 -15.94 10.21 3.23
N LEU A 162 -14.62 10.09 3.44
CA LEU A 162 -14.03 8.96 4.20
C LEU A 162 -14.53 8.92 5.63
N GLN A 163 -14.65 10.07 6.30
CA GLN A 163 -15.17 10.15 7.67
C GLN A 163 -16.66 9.83 7.76
N ALA A 164 -17.45 10.13 6.73
CA ALA A 164 -18.88 9.90 6.68
C ALA A 164 -19.25 8.47 6.26
N ALA A 165 -18.36 7.77 5.58
CA ALA A 165 -18.62 6.41 5.08
C ALA A 165 -18.41 5.36 6.17
N ASP A 166 -19.04 4.18 6.00
CA ASP A 166 -18.82 3.03 6.88
C ASP A 166 -17.34 2.58 6.80
N PRO A 167 -16.59 2.59 7.91
CA PRO A 167 -15.21 2.13 7.94
C PRO A 167 -15.00 0.69 7.45
N ALA A 168 -16.03 -0.16 7.55
CA ALA A 168 -15.98 -1.55 7.08
C ALA A 168 -15.88 -1.69 5.55
N LEU A 169 -16.08 -0.61 4.80
CA LEU A 169 -15.92 -0.58 3.34
C LEU A 169 -14.45 -0.49 2.91
N PHE A 170 -13.54 -0.15 3.80
CA PHE A 170 -12.15 0.20 3.49
C PHE A 170 -11.13 -0.77 4.09
N ASP A 171 -9.89 -0.65 3.62
CA ASP A 171 -8.75 -1.22 4.35
C ASP A 171 -8.81 -0.82 5.83
N PRO A 172 -8.62 -1.75 6.78
CA PRO A 172 -8.77 -1.48 8.21
C PRO A 172 -7.80 -0.43 8.75
N HIS A 173 -6.76 -0.10 7.99
CA HIS A 173 -5.75 0.89 8.37
C HIS A 173 -5.88 2.22 7.63
N LEU A 174 -6.82 2.33 6.67
CA LEU A 174 -6.96 3.52 5.83
C LEU A 174 -7.13 4.80 6.63
N HIS A 175 -8.00 4.82 7.63
CA HIS A 175 -8.24 6.01 8.47
C HIS A 175 -7.02 6.40 9.31
N ARG A 176 -6.16 5.45 9.66
CA ARG A 176 -4.88 5.73 10.34
C ARG A 176 -3.88 6.36 9.37
N PHE A 177 -3.82 5.84 8.14
CA PHE A 177 -3.01 6.43 7.08
C PHE A 177 -3.42 7.87 6.76
N THR A 178 -4.72 8.12 6.53
CA THR A 178 -5.21 9.45 6.16
C THR A 178 -5.00 10.48 7.26
N ARG A 179 -5.10 10.09 8.54
CA ARG A 179 -4.74 10.95 9.67
C ARG A 179 -3.27 11.32 9.63
N LYS A 180 -2.38 10.34 9.48
CA LYS A 180 -0.94 10.57 9.38
C LYS A 180 -0.57 11.44 8.18
N LEU A 181 -1.25 11.25 7.04
CA LEU A 181 -1.06 12.08 5.86
C LEU A 181 -1.41 13.55 6.13
N ALA A 182 -2.52 13.79 6.82
CA ALA A 182 -2.96 15.15 7.17
C ALA A 182 -2.03 15.83 8.18
N ASP A 183 -1.46 15.10 9.15
CA ASP A 183 -0.54 15.65 10.17
C ASP A 183 0.85 15.98 9.59
N GLY A 184 1.21 15.42 8.45
CA GLY A 184 2.51 15.62 7.78
C GLY A 184 2.48 16.59 6.60
N SER A 185 1.34 17.21 6.32
CA SER A 185 1.10 18.12 5.18
C SER A 185 1.30 19.57 5.54
#